data_38b7b6f13f73fd2755f5dc0b4f523b40
#
_entry.id   38b7b6f13f73fd2755f5dc0b4f523b40
#
_cell.length_a   1.000
_cell.length_b   1.000
_cell.length_c   1.000
_cell.angle_alpha   90.00
_cell.angle_beta   90.00
_cell.angle_gamma   90.00
#
_symmetry.space_group_name_H-M   'P 1'
#
loop_
_entity.id
_entity.type
_entity.pdbx_description
1 polymer ?
#
loop_
_entity_poly.entity_id
_entity_poly.type
_entity_poly.pdbx_seq_one_letter_code
_entity_poly.pdbx_strand_id
1 'polypeptide(L)'
;MLASSVDQQPSLGLPNTLRLGLFQGCLGCLAVIFAGLLNRVMLSELEFPGLLVGGALAFEQFVAPSRVLFGQISDAHPWAGRHRLPYIWLGTALFCGLAVLSVPLIFHVGRLLEAASQPELALGIAALCGLFALYGLAISLATTPYLALVIDRTSEAERPRAVGLIWCLLTVGIVIGAISINLSLRSLDGITDPALLEPVLLGFMGRVAAVVLVLTVVATVGLEPSNKQLDLPAGGQRREDSITLAQAWALVSSSRQVLVFFSFLVLFTLGLFLQDPILESYAADVFGMPIAATASLNAIWGMGTLTGLLLAGLWIVPRLGKLATARLGCQLILVSLVCLALAGLEPRVPVLQVVMLLFGLAAGIGTNSALVLMLDLTLPEAAGTFVGVWGLAQALSRALGKLLGGGLLDLARSLQQAFELAPSVYFPYALVLSVEVLVAFGALVLLRRVNLRQFREDTGRSLSKVLALELG
;
A
#
# COMPACT_ATOMS: atom_id res chain seq x y z
N MET A 1 -21.69 4.69 -48.50
CA MET A 1 -20.25 4.53 -48.19
C MET A 1 -19.82 5.68 -47.31
N LEU A 2 -19.97 5.52 -46.01
CA LEU A 2 -19.32 6.37 -45.00
C LEU A 2 -18.70 5.38 -44.03
N ALA A 3 -17.45 5.00 -44.30
CA ALA A 3 -16.62 4.27 -43.38
C ALA A 3 -16.33 5.20 -42.22
N SER A 4 -16.91 4.91 -41.06
CA SER A 4 -16.54 5.51 -39.80
C SER A 4 -15.05 5.31 -39.58
N SER A 5 -14.31 6.42 -39.53
CA SER A 5 -12.97 6.46 -39.00
C SER A 5 -13.07 6.02 -37.51
N VAL A 6 -12.84 4.75 -37.28
CA VAL A 6 -12.59 4.24 -35.93
C VAL A 6 -11.34 5.00 -35.43
N ASP A 7 -11.55 5.92 -34.49
CA ASP A 7 -10.49 6.57 -33.76
C ASP A 7 -9.51 5.50 -33.27
N GLN A 8 -8.38 5.36 -33.96
CA GLN A 8 -7.29 4.52 -33.51
C GLN A 8 -6.69 5.17 -32.28
N GLN A 9 -7.21 4.81 -31.10
CA GLN A 9 -6.56 5.16 -29.85
C GLN A 9 -5.08 4.69 -29.94
N PRO A 10 -4.12 5.56 -29.62
CA PRO A 10 -2.71 5.24 -29.78
C PRO A 10 -2.34 4.02 -28.94
N SER A 11 -1.85 2.97 -29.58
CA SER A 11 -1.31 1.82 -28.87
C SER A 11 0.02 2.21 -28.23
N LEU A 12 0.19 1.94 -26.93
CA LEU A 12 1.41 2.31 -26.20
C LEU A 12 2.63 1.50 -26.65
N GLY A 13 2.40 0.29 -27.14
CA GLY A 13 3.45 -0.67 -27.47
C GLY A 13 4.22 -1.19 -26.24
N LEU A 14 4.79 -2.38 -26.35
CA LEU A 14 5.50 -3.04 -25.26
C LEU A 14 6.68 -2.22 -24.70
N PRO A 15 7.55 -1.60 -25.53
CA PRO A 15 8.69 -0.82 -25.05
C PRO A 15 8.27 0.39 -24.17
N ASN A 16 7.24 1.11 -24.61
CA ASN A 16 6.74 2.27 -23.84
C ASN A 16 6.00 1.84 -22.55
N THR A 17 5.32 0.69 -22.56
CA THR A 17 4.73 0.11 -21.36
C THR A 17 5.79 -0.27 -20.34
N LEU A 18 6.87 -0.93 -20.76
CA LEU A 18 8.01 -1.25 -19.90
C LEU A 18 8.68 0.03 -19.37
N ARG A 19 8.85 1.02 -20.24
CA ARG A 19 9.42 2.30 -19.87
C ARG A 19 8.58 3.03 -18.81
N LEU A 20 7.24 3.10 -18.97
CA LEU A 20 6.34 3.63 -17.94
C LEU A 20 6.43 2.83 -16.66
N GLY A 21 6.54 1.51 -16.76
CA GLY A 21 6.65 0.63 -15.60
C GLY A 21 7.89 0.88 -14.75
N LEU A 22 8.97 1.53 -15.27
CA LEU A 22 10.12 1.91 -14.46
C LEU A 22 9.75 2.84 -13.30
N PHE A 23 8.81 3.76 -13.49
CA PHE A 23 8.31 4.61 -12.42
C PHE A 23 7.67 3.77 -11.30
N GLN A 24 6.86 2.78 -11.67
CA GLN A 24 6.25 1.89 -10.68
C GLN A 24 7.31 1.02 -9.97
N GLY A 25 8.37 0.62 -10.70
CA GLY A 25 9.54 -0.05 -10.10
C GLY A 25 10.25 0.83 -9.07
N CYS A 26 10.40 2.12 -9.33
CA CYS A 26 10.93 3.09 -8.37
C CYS A 26 10.08 3.18 -7.10
N LEU A 27 8.75 3.17 -7.25
CA LEU A 27 7.84 3.16 -6.09
C LEU A 27 7.95 1.87 -5.29
N GLY A 28 8.10 0.72 -5.94
CA GLY A 28 8.34 -0.56 -5.28
C GLY A 28 9.65 -0.56 -4.47
N CYS A 29 10.73 -0.03 -5.04
CA CYS A 29 12.01 0.12 -4.36
C CYS A 29 11.88 1.02 -3.11
N LEU A 30 11.24 2.17 -3.23
CA LEU A 30 11.02 3.09 -2.11
C LEU A 30 10.11 2.51 -1.04
N ALA A 31 9.10 1.72 -1.41
CA ALA A 31 8.20 1.09 -0.44
C ALA A 31 8.97 0.20 0.55
N VAL A 32 9.92 -0.61 0.07
CA VAL A 32 10.77 -1.45 0.94
C VAL A 32 11.68 -0.60 1.83
N ILE A 33 12.21 0.51 1.32
CA ILE A 33 13.07 1.40 2.10
C ILE A 33 12.27 2.08 3.21
N PHE A 34 11.08 2.57 2.93
CA PHE A 34 10.24 3.26 3.91
C PHE A 34 9.54 2.30 4.88
N ALA A 35 8.83 1.31 4.37
CA ALA A 35 8.08 0.39 5.22
C ALA A 35 8.98 -0.64 5.91
N GLY A 36 10.12 -0.98 5.31
CA GLY A 36 11.06 -1.94 5.84
C GLY A 36 12.21 -1.27 6.59
N LEU A 37 13.16 -0.71 5.85
CA LEU A 37 14.43 -0.24 6.43
C LEU A 37 14.23 0.86 7.48
N LEU A 38 13.49 1.94 7.18
CA LEU A 38 13.32 3.05 8.13
C LEU A 38 12.46 2.63 9.32
N ASN A 39 11.44 1.80 9.10
CA ASN A 39 10.63 1.23 10.17
C ASN A 39 11.50 0.45 11.17
N ARG A 40 12.34 -0.45 10.66
CA ARG A 40 13.27 -1.21 11.50
C ARG A 40 14.24 -0.31 12.25
N VAL A 41 14.85 0.67 11.57
CA VAL A 41 15.80 1.60 12.21
C VAL A 41 15.13 2.32 13.38
N MET A 42 13.90 2.80 13.20
CA MET A 42 13.16 3.45 14.28
C MET A 42 12.85 2.49 15.44
N LEU A 43 12.38 1.28 15.14
CA LEU A 43 11.82 0.39 16.13
C LEU A 43 12.90 -0.46 16.87
N SER A 44 13.91 -0.95 16.14
CA SER A 44 14.94 -1.84 16.70
C SER A 44 16.27 -1.16 16.99
N GLU A 45 16.71 -0.22 16.14
CA GLU A 45 18.03 0.41 16.32
C GLU A 45 17.95 1.68 17.21
N LEU A 46 16.85 2.42 17.13
CA LEU A 46 16.61 3.65 17.92
C LEU A 46 15.57 3.44 19.03
N GLU A 47 15.07 2.23 19.20
CA GLU A 47 14.11 1.84 20.25
C GLU A 47 12.89 2.77 20.41
N PHE A 48 12.38 3.30 19.29
CA PHE A 48 11.19 4.14 19.32
C PHE A 48 9.97 3.34 19.84
N PRO A 49 9.05 3.98 20.57
CA PRO A 49 7.76 3.37 20.88
C PRO A 49 7.05 2.91 19.61
N GLY A 50 6.54 1.68 19.61
CA GLY A 50 5.87 1.10 18.44
C GLY A 50 4.66 1.91 17.98
N LEU A 51 3.92 2.49 18.93
CA LEU A 51 2.80 3.41 18.63
C LEU A 51 3.27 4.66 17.87
N LEU A 52 4.44 5.21 18.21
CA LEU A 52 5.02 6.34 17.50
C LEU A 52 5.40 5.96 16.07
N VAL A 53 6.07 4.81 15.90
CA VAL A 53 6.49 4.32 14.58
C VAL A 53 5.29 3.99 13.72
N GLY A 54 4.38 3.16 14.22
CA GLY A 54 3.15 2.78 13.50
C GLY A 54 2.27 3.99 13.21
N GLY A 55 2.15 4.93 14.15
CA GLY A 55 1.43 6.19 14.00
C GLY A 55 2.02 7.07 12.90
N ALA A 56 3.34 7.33 12.93
CA ALA A 56 4.03 8.11 11.90
C ALA A 56 3.83 7.50 10.50
N LEU A 57 4.06 6.19 10.35
CA LEU A 57 3.85 5.47 9.10
C LEU A 57 2.38 5.45 8.64
N ALA A 58 1.42 5.53 9.57
CA ALA A 58 -0.01 5.58 9.23
C ALA A 58 -0.40 6.90 8.54
N PHE A 59 0.30 8.02 8.82
CA PHE A 59 -0.01 9.32 8.22
C PHE A 59 0.11 9.30 6.69
N GLU A 60 1.03 8.52 6.12
CA GLU A 60 1.11 8.30 4.67
C GLU A 60 -0.21 7.77 4.09
N GLN A 61 -0.90 6.89 4.81
CA GLN A 61 -2.15 6.29 4.37
C GLN A 61 -3.37 7.17 4.67
N PHE A 62 -3.35 7.93 5.76
CA PHE A 62 -4.46 8.85 6.09
C PHE A 62 -4.65 9.95 5.04
N VAL A 63 -3.60 10.35 4.34
CA VAL A 63 -3.68 11.34 3.26
C VAL A 63 -4.08 10.74 1.90
N ALA A 64 -4.28 9.43 1.79
CA ALA A 64 -4.65 8.77 0.53
C ALA A 64 -5.92 9.34 -0.16
N PRO A 65 -6.95 9.87 0.55
CA PRO A 65 -8.09 10.55 -0.09
C PRO A 65 -7.70 11.74 -0.97
N SER A 66 -6.54 12.36 -0.72
CA SER A 66 -6.00 13.46 -1.53
C SER A 66 -5.74 13.10 -3.00
N ARG A 67 -5.67 11.80 -3.32
CA ARG A 67 -5.52 11.30 -4.70
C ARG A 67 -6.63 11.82 -5.61
N VAL A 68 -7.86 11.93 -5.10
CA VAL A 68 -8.99 12.47 -5.86
C VAL A 68 -8.73 13.94 -6.21
N LEU A 69 -8.26 14.74 -5.25
CA LEU A 69 -7.94 16.16 -5.46
C LEU A 69 -6.82 16.33 -6.49
N PHE A 70 -5.74 15.56 -6.39
CA PHE A 70 -4.62 15.65 -7.33
C PHE A 70 -4.98 15.17 -8.73
N GLY A 71 -5.90 14.21 -8.85
CA GLY A 71 -6.51 13.85 -10.13
C GLY A 71 -7.21 15.04 -10.78
N GLN A 72 -8.14 15.66 -10.03
CA GLN A 72 -8.90 16.82 -10.51
C GLN A 72 -7.99 18.02 -10.84
N ILE A 73 -6.99 18.30 -10.00
CA ILE A 73 -6.04 19.40 -10.23
C ILE A 73 -5.25 19.16 -11.53
N SER A 74 -4.75 17.94 -11.75
CA SER A 74 -4.00 17.62 -12.97
C SER A 74 -4.85 17.66 -14.23
N ASP A 75 -6.17 17.35 -14.12
CA ASP A 75 -7.11 17.42 -15.22
C ASP A 75 -7.47 18.87 -15.58
N ALA A 76 -7.68 19.71 -14.55
CA ALA A 76 -8.17 21.07 -14.72
C ALA A 76 -7.09 22.12 -15.05
N HIS A 77 -5.84 21.89 -14.60
CA HIS A 77 -4.78 22.88 -14.67
C HIS A 77 -3.54 22.37 -15.43
N PRO A 78 -3.46 22.56 -16.75
CA PRO A 78 -2.25 22.21 -17.50
C PRO A 78 -1.10 23.12 -17.07
N TRP A 79 0.03 22.53 -16.75
CA TRP A 79 1.27 23.26 -16.45
C TRP A 79 2.27 23.06 -17.57
N ALA A 80 2.81 24.16 -18.13
CA ALA A 80 3.69 24.16 -19.28
C ALA A 80 3.12 23.39 -20.49
N GLY A 81 1.79 23.48 -20.73
CA GLY A 81 1.09 22.81 -21.84
C GLY A 81 0.97 21.29 -21.69
N ARG A 82 1.11 20.77 -20.49
CA ARG A 82 0.98 19.34 -20.14
C ARG A 82 0.14 19.15 -18.90
N HIS A 83 -0.69 18.11 -18.87
CA HIS A 83 -1.60 17.82 -17.77
C HIS A 83 -1.00 16.85 -16.74
N ARG A 84 -0.07 15.97 -17.13
CA ARG A 84 0.40 14.86 -16.31
C ARG A 84 1.86 15.00 -15.87
N LEU A 85 2.77 15.18 -16.81
CA LEU A 85 4.22 15.13 -16.54
C LEU A 85 4.70 16.11 -15.48
N PRO A 86 4.29 17.39 -15.44
CA PRO A 86 4.79 18.32 -14.43
C PRO A 86 4.43 17.89 -13.02
N TYR A 87 3.22 17.33 -12.82
CA TYR A 87 2.75 16.84 -11.53
C TYR A 87 3.50 15.57 -11.09
N ILE A 88 3.77 14.66 -12.04
CA ILE A 88 4.58 13.46 -11.78
C ILE A 88 5.99 13.87 -11.32
N TRP A 89 6.63 14.80 -12.04
CA TRP A 89 7.99 15.23 -11.71
C TRP A 89 8.06 16.02 -10.40
N LEU A 90 7.13 16.95 -10.18
CA LEU A 90 7.03 17.68 -8.92
C LEU A 90 6.80 16.74 -7.74
N GLY A 91 5.81 15.86 -7.84
CA GLY A 91 5.53 14.89 -6.80
C GLY A 91 6.73 13.98 -6.53
N THR A 92 7.42 13.52 -7.58
CA THR A 92 8.64 12.71 -7.44
C THR A 92 9.77 13.47 -6.76
N ALA A 93 10.02 14.72 -7.14
CA ALA A 93 11.04 15.55 -6.51
C ALA A 93 10.73 15.77 -5.03
N LEU A 94 9.44 16.04 -4.69
CA LEU A 94 9.01 16.24 -3.31
C LEU A 94 9.16 14.97 -2.49
N PHE A 95 8.65 13.81 -2.94
CA PHE A 95 8.76 12.60 -2.13
C PHE A 95 10.22 12.11 -2.01
N CYS A 96 11.06 12.28 -3.03
CA CYS A 96 12.50 12.00 -2.94
C CYS A 96 13.20 12.93 -1.95
N GLY A 97 12.91 14.22 -1.97
CA GLY A 97 13.44 15.18 -1.01
C GLY A 97 13.02 14.87 0.44
N LEU A 98 11.73 14.56 0.64
CA LEU A 98 11.19 14.17 1.95
C LEU A 98 11.78 12.83 2.42
N ALA A 99 12.04 11.89 1.51
CA ALA A 99 12.71 10.64 1.82
C ALA A 99 14.13 10.85 2.35
N VAL A 100 14.89 11.74 1.74
CA VAL A 100 16.23 12.10 2.23
C VAL A 100 16.14 12.83 3.57
N LEU A 101 15.19 13.76 3.72
CA LEU A 101 14.99 14.52 4.95
C LEU A 101 14.51 13.66 6.11
N SER A 102 13.84 12.54 5.84
CA SER A 102 13.34 11.63 6.89
C SER A 102 14.48 11.06 7.74
N VAL A 103 15.66 10.79 7.16
CA VAL A 103 16.79 10.21 7.87
C VAL A 103 17.27 11.12 9.00
N PRO A 104 17.75 12.35 8.78
CA PRO A 104 18.21 13.21 9.88
C PRO A 104 17.09 13.54 10.87
N LEU A 105 15.83 13.63 10.43
CA LEU A 105 14.71 13.89 11.34
C LEU A 105 14.46 12.71 12.27
N ILE A 106 14.50 11.46 11.78
CA ILE A 106 14.36 10.24 12.59
C ILE A 106 15.46 10.21 13.67
N PHE A 107 16.71 10.41 13.28
CA PHE A 107 17.82 10.40 14.25
C PHE A 107 17.74 11.58 15.23
N HIS A 108 17.26 12.74 14.78
CA HIS A 108 17.02 13.88 15.69
C HIS A 108 15.95 13.56 16.74
N VAL A 109 14.82 12.96 16.34
CA VAL A 109 13.75 12.52 17.26
C VAL A 109 14.29 11.43 18.21
N GLY A 110 15.16 10.52 17.75
CA GLY A 110 15.84 9.55 18.60
C GLY A 110 16.62 10.20 19.73
N ARG A 111 17.45 11.19 19.41
CA ARG A 111 18.19 11.97 20.41
C ARG A 111 17.29 12.72 21.40
N LEU A 112 16.11 13.20 20.94
CA LEU A 112 15.15 13.87 21.83
C LEU A 112 14.44 12.88 22.77
N LEU A 113 14.20 11.65 22.33
CA LEU A 113 13.67 10.59 23.19
C LEU A 113 14.62 10.25 24.34
N GLU A 114 15.92 10.19 24.07
CA GLU A 114 16.95 9.96 25.08
C GLU A 114 17.11 11.17 26.05
N ALA A 115 17.01 12.40 25.52
CA ALA A 115 17.21 13.62 26.30
C ALA A 115 16.04 13.99 27.22
N ALA A 116 14.90 13.30 27.13
CA ALA A 116 13.68 13.49 27.93
C ALA A 116 13.11 14.94 27.97
N SER A 117 13.41 15.79 26.98
CA SER A 117 12.90 17.16 26.85
C SER A 117 11.48 17.14 26.24
N GLN A 118 10.45 17.19 27.09
CA GLN A 118 9.05 16.97 26.67
C GLN A 118 8.53 17.94 25.58
N PRO A 119 8.74 19.29 25.62
CA PRO A 119 8.21 20.17 24.60
C PRO A 119 8.92 20.01 23.24
N GLU A 120 10.22 19.78 23.23
CA GLU A 120 11.01 19.57 22.03
C GLU A 120 10.68 18.21 21.39
N LEU A 121 10.48 17.19 22.21
CA LEU A 121 10.05 15.87 21.76
C LEU A 121 8.68 15.92 21.09
N ALA A 122 7.70 16.63 21.68
CA ALA A 122 6.37 16.77 21.08
C ALA A 122 6.45 17.46 19.70
N LEU A 123 7.28 18.47 19.56
CA LEU A 123 7.53 19.13 18.28
C LEU A 123 8.23 18.20 17.27
N GLY A 124 9.22 17.43 17.72
CA GLY A 124 9.90 16.44 16.90
C GLY A 124 8.97 15.36 16.39
N ILE A 125 8.11 14.82 17.24
CA ILE A 125 7.08 13.85 16.87
C ILE A 125 6.10 14.44 15.87
N ALA A 126 5.61 15.66 16.09
CA ALA A 126 4.71 16.35 15.17
C ALA A 126 5.38 16.59 13.80
N ALA A 127 6.66 16.96 13.80
CA ALA A 127 7.44 17.13 12.57
C ALA A 127 7.61 15.79 11.82
N LEU A 128 7.86 14.69 12.53
CA LEU A 128 7.98 13.35 11.96
C LEU A 128 6.65 12.90 11.33
N CYS A 129 5.55 13.02 12.04
CA CYS A 129 4.21 12.71 11.52
C CYS A 129 3.85 13.59 10.32
N GLY A 130 4.17 14.89 10.39
CA GLY A 130 3.98 15.85 9.31
C GLY A 130 4.80 15.50 8.07
N LEU A 131 6.04 15.06 8.23
CA LEU A 131 6.90 14.62 7.14
C LEU A 131 6.32 13.39 6.44
N PHE A 132 5.86 12.39 7.18
CA PHE A 132 5.22 11.20 6.58
C PHE A 132 3.90 11.53 5.90
N ALA A 133 3.12 12.47 6.44
CA ALA A 133 1.91 12.98 5.77
C ALA A 133 2.26 13.69 4.45
N LEU A 134 3.25 14.59 4.45
CA LEU A 134 3.73 15.27 3.26
C LEU A 134 4.32 14.29 2.23
N TYR A 135 5.02 13.25 2.68
CA TYR A 135 5.51 12.19 1.82
C TYR A 135 4.36 11.46 1.13
N GLY A 136 3.31 11.08 1.85
CA GLY A 136 2.12 10.45 1.29
C GLY A 136 1.37 11.36 0.30
N LEU A 137 1.29 12.68 0.60
CA LEU A 137 0.74 13.68 -0.33
C LEU A 137 1.58 13.78 -1.61
N ALA A 138 2.90 13.80 -1.50
CA ALA A 138 3.81 13.87 -2.65
C ALA A 138 3.74 12.60 -3.51
N ILE A 139 3.64 11.41 -2.90
CA ILE A 139 3.37 10.16 -3.62
C ILE A 139 2.03 10.25 -4.34
N SER A 140 0.97 10.72 -3.69
CA SER A 140 -0.36 10.85 -4.29
C SER A 140 -0.35 11.83 -5.48
N LEU A 141 0.39 12.93 -5.35
CA LEU A 141 0.60 13.93 -6.40
C LEU A 141 1.31 13.35 -7.64
N ALA A 142 2.25 12.41 -7.45
CA ALA A 142 2.96 11.78 -8.56
C ALA A 142 2.15 10.61 -9.16
N THR A 143 1.60 9.74 -8.32
CA THR A 143 1.01 8.47 -8.75
C THR A 143 -0.34 8.63 -9.42
N THR A 144 -1.17 9.59 -9.00
CA THR A 144 -2.50 9.79 -9.59
C THR A 144 -2.41 10.28 -11.04
N PRO A 145 -1.66 11.35 -11.37
CA PRO A 145 -1.46 11.75 -12.77
C PRO A 145 -0.72 10.68 -13.59
N TYR A 146 0.18 9.90 -12.96
CA TYR A 146 0.85 8.79 -13.64
C TYR A 146 -0.15 7.71 -14.09
N LEU A 147 -1.06 7.26 -13.21
CA LEU A 147 -2.09 6.29 -13.58
C LEU A 147 -3.03 6.84 -14.66
N ALA A 148 -3.37 8.13 -14.59
CA ALA A 148 -4.12 8.79 -15.63
C ALA A 148 -3.35 8.79 -16.97
N LEU A 149 -2.03 9.07 -16.97
CA LEU A 149 -1.19 8.98 -18.16
C LEU A 149 -1.20 7.57 -18.76
N VAL A 150 -1.15 6.51 -17.93
CA VAL A 150 -1.26 5.12 -18.41
C VAL A 150 -2.60 4.88 -19.10
N ILE A 151 -3.70 5.38 -18.51
CA ILE A 151 -5.06 5.25 -19.08
C ILE A 151 -5.16 6.03 -20.40
N ASP A 152 -4.65 7.27 -20.44
CA ASP A 152 -4.69 8.16 -21.59
C ASP A 152 -3.90 7.60 -22.80
N ARG A 153 -2.93 6.70 -22.53
CA ARG A 153 -2.01 6.14 -23.54
C ARG A 153 -2.29 4.67 -23.87
N THR A 154 -3.28 4.04 -23.25
CA THR A 154 -3.63 2.64 -23.52
C THR A 154 -5.06 2.53 -24.04
N SER A 155 -5.25 1.75 -25.12
CA SER A 155 -6.60 1.36 -25.56
C SER A 155 -7.28 0.46 -24.51
N GLU A 156 -8.61 0.38 -24.52
CA GLU A 156 -9.35 -0.48 -23.58
C GLU A 156 -8.92 -1.95 -23.66
N ALA A 157 -8.60 -2.44 -24.86
CA ALA A 157 -8.14 -3.81 -25.08
C ALA A 157 -6.72 -4.08 -24.54
N GLU A 158 -5.82 -3.08 -24.59
CA GLU A 158 -4.43 -3.21 -24.15
C GLU A 158 -4.24 -2.89 -22.67
N ARG A 159 -5.15 -2.12 -22.08
CA ARG A 159 -5.05 -1.62 -20.69
C ARG A 159 -4.83 -2.72 -19.66
N PRO A 160 -5.54 -3.87 -19.66
CA PRO A 160 -5.30 -4.92 -18.67
C PRO A 160 -3.87 -5.48 -18.74
N ARG A 161 -3.33 -5.65 -19.96
CA ARG A 161 -1.96 -6.12 -20.18
C ARG A 161 -0.93 -5.10 -19.73
N ALA A 162 -1.13 -3.84 -20.07
CA ALA A 162 -0.22 -2.74 -19.67
C ALA A 162 -0.19 -2.58 -18.15
N VAL A 163 -1.34 -2.55 -17.50
CA VAL A 163 -1.46 -2.48 -16.04
C VAL A 163 -0.78 -3.68 -15.39
N GLY A 164 -1.06 -4.91 -15.85
CA GLY A 164 -0.41 -6.12 -15.34
C GLY A 164 1.11 -6.04 -15.39
N LEU A 165 1.68 -5.59 -16.52
CA LEU A 165 3.12 -5.45 -16.71
C LEU A 165 3.72 -4.37 -15.79
N ILE A 166 3.03 -3.23 -15.65
CA ILE A 166 3.43 -2.14 -14.76
C ILE A 166 3.48 -2.61 -13.31
N TRP A 167 2.49 -3.38 -12.85
CA TRP A 167 2.46 -3.95 -11.51
C TRP A 167 3.53 -5.04 -11.30
N CYS A 168 3.86 -5.81 -12.34
CA CYS A 168 5.03 -6.71 -12.27
C CYS A 168 6.31 -5.93 -12.02
N LEU A 169 6.50 -4.79 -12.68
CA LEU A 169 7.68 -3.94 -12.47
C LEU A 169 7.74 -3.31 -11.07
N LEU A 170 6.58 -3.04 -10.44
CA LEU A 170 6.54 -2.67 -9.02
C LEU A 170 7.18 -3.77 -8.16
N THR A 171 6.78 -5.03 -8.37
CA THR A 171 7.33 -6.17 -7.62
C THR A 171 8.84 -6.35 -7.89
N VAL A 172 9.27 -6.18 -9.14
CA VAL A 172 10.69 -6.16 -9.50
C VAL A 172 11.43 -5.05 -8.75
N GLY A 173 10.82 -3.87 -8.63
CA GLY A 173 11.35 -2.74 -7.86
C GLY A 173 11.50 -3.07 -6.36
N ILE A 174 10.55 -3.76 -5.76
CA ILE A 174 10.65 -4.26 -4.38
C ILE A 174 11.88 -5.16 -4.21
N VAL A 175 12.09 -6.10 -5.14
CA VAL A 175 13.25 -7.01 -5.13
C VAL A 175 14.57 -6.24 -5.29
N ILE A 176 14.61 -5.30 -6.26
CA ILE A 176 15.79 -4.44 -6.48
C ILE A 176 16.07 -3.59 -5.23
N GLY A 177 15.04 -3.04 -4.59
CA GLY A 177 15.16 -2.28 -3.35
C GLY A 177 15.78 -3.11 -2.23
N ALA A 178 15.27 -4.32 -2.01
CA ALA A 178 15.82 -5.25 -1.02
C ALA A 178 17.29 -5.62 -1.31
N ILE A 179 17.63 -5.89 -2.58
CA ILE A 179 19.02 -6.17 -2.99
C ILE A 179 19.91 -4.92 -2.76
N SER A 180 19.41 -3.73 -3.09
CA SER A 180 20.15 -2.47 -2.92
C SER A 180 20.43 -2.18 -1.45
N ILE A 181 19.47 -2.43 -0.56
CA ILE A 181 19.65 -2.36 0.91
C ILE A 181 20.74 -3.35 1.33
N ASN A 182 20.61 -4.62 0.93
CA ASN A 182 21.55 -5.66 1.29
C ASN A 182 23.00 -5.29 0.87
N LEU A 183 23.21 -4.90 -0.38
CA LEU A 183 24.54 -4.58 -0.89
C LEU A 183 25.14 -3.31 -0.28
N SER A 184 24.29 -2.28 -0.05
CA SER A 184 24.76 -0.97 0.42
C SER A 184 24.98 -0.91 1.94
N LEU A 185 24.21 -1.70 2.69
CA LEU A 185 24.21 -1.64 4.16
C LEU A 185 24.88 -2.86 4.81
N ARG A 186 25.44 -3.76 4.01
CA ARG A 186 26.14 -4.96 4.52
C ARG A 186 27.34 -4.59 5.42
N SER A 187 27.95 -3.43 5.18
CA SER A 187 29.06 -2.93 6.02
C SER A 187 28.60 -2.47 7.42
N LEU A 188 27.29 -2.33 7.63
CA LEU A 188 26.69 -1.96 8.91
C LEU A 188 26.26 -3.17 9.75
N ASP A 189 26.45 -4.38 9.26
CA ASP A 189 26.10 -5.58 10.00
C ASP A 189 26.90 -5.64 11.32
N GLY A 190 26.17 -5.60 12.44
CA GLY A 190 26.74 -5.57 13.78
C GLY A 190 27.10 -4.17 14.33
N ILE A 191 26.84 -3.09 13.58
CA ILE A 191 26.99 -1.73 14.06
C ILE A 191 25.62 -1.23 14.57
N THR A 192 25.58 -0.95 15.88
CA THR A 192 24.37 -0.41 16.55
C THR A 192 24.54 1.07 16.93
N ASP A 193 25.72 1.65 16.70
CA ASP A 193 25.97 3.07 17.02
C ASP A 193 25.21 4.00 16.07
N PRO A 194 24.22 4.80 16.56
CA PRO A 194 23.45 5.72 15.75
C PRO A 194 24.31 6.76 15.01
N ALA A 195 25.44 7.16 15.58
CA ALA A 195 26.35 8.13 14.97
C ALA A 195 27.01 7.62 13.69
N LEU A 196 27.19 6.31 13.57
CA LEU A 196 27.72 5.66 12.37
C LEU A 196 26.61 5.30 11.37
N LEU A 197 25.41 5.01 11.86
CA LEU A 197 24.25 4.63 11.02
C LEU A 197 23.72 5.84 10.23
N GLU A 198 23.55 7.00 10.85
CA GLU A 198 22.95 8.20 10.25
C GLU A 198 23.61 8.61 8.92
N PRO A 199 24.95 8.82 8.83
CA PRO A 199 25.57 9.28 7.59
C PRO A 199 25.52 8.22 6.46
N VAL A 200 25.59 6.94 6.78
CA VAL A 200 25.51 5.86 5.79
C VAL A 200 24.10 5.74 5.22
N LEU A 201 23.07 5.81 6.08
CA LEU A 201 21.68 5.80 5.67
C LEU A 201 21.32 7.04 4.85
N LEU A 202 21.81 8.22 5.25
CA LEU A 202 21.62 9.46 4.51
C LEU A 202 22.25 9.38 3.11
N GLY A 203 23.47 8.89 3.01
CA GLY A 203 24.15 8.67 1.74
C GLY A 203 23.48 7.64 0.87
N PHE A 204 22.95 6.56 1.46
CA PHE A 204 22.16 5.56 0.75
C PHE A 204 20.87 6.16 0.21
N MET A 205 20.08 6.85 1.05
CA MET A 205 18.83 7.47 0.65
C MET A 205 19.02 8.52 -0.43
N GLY A 206 20.09 9.33 -0.35
CA GLY A 206 20.43 10.32 -1.38
C GLY A 206 20.71 9.69 -2.74
N ARG A 207 21.45 8.57 -2.78
CA ARG A 207 21.69 7.81 -4.03
C ARG A 207 20.40 7.24 -4.60
N VAL A 208 19.57 6.63 -3.76
CA VAL A 208 18.27 6.09 -4.18
C VAL A 208 17.38 7.20 -4.74
N ALA A 209 17.26 8.33 -4.05
CA ALA A 209 16.49 9.48 -4.50
C ALA A 209 16.96 10.01 -5.86
N ALA A 210 18.27 10.14 -6.07
CA ALA A 210 18.85 10.57 -7.34
C ALA A 210 18.51 9.58 -8.49
N VAL A 211 18.64 8.27 -8.25
CA VAL A 211 18.29 7.23 -9.23
C VAL A 211 16.80 7.27 -9.55
N VAL A 212 15.94 7.38 -8.55
CA VAL A 212 14.47 7.46 -8.73
C VAL A 212 14.09 8.69 -9.56
N LEU A 213 14.68 9.86 -9.30
CA LEU A 213 14.43 11.06 -10.09
C LEU A 213 14.81 10.87 -11.56
N VAL A 214 16.01 10.36 -11.83
CA VAL A 214 16.49 10.11 -13.19
C VAL A 214 15.60 9.09 -13.90
N LEU A 215 15.30 7.96 -13.26
CA LEU A 215 14.46 6.93 -13.85
C LEU A 215 13.02 7.41 -14.10
N THR A 216 12.46 8.25 -13.23
CA THR A 216 11.13 8.84 -13.44
C THR A 216 11.11 9.73 -14.69
N VAL A 217 12.12 10.57 -14.87
CA VAL A 217 12.24 11.39 -16.08
C VAL A 217 12.38 10.51 -17.33
N VAL A 218 13.28 9.52 -17.29
CA VAL A 218 13.46 8.54 -18.38
C VAL A 218 12.16 7.78 -18.67
N ALA A 219 11.43 7.39 -17.63
CA ALA A 219 10.17 6.65 -17.78
C ALA A 219 9.08 7.46 -18.49
N THR A 220 9.03 8.76 -18.28
CA THR A 220 7.86 9.58 -18.62
C THR A 220 8.09 10.58 -19.75
N VAL A 221 9.33 11.03 -19.97
CA VAL A 221 9.68 12.04 -21.00
C VAL A 221 9.19 11.60 -22.39
N GLY A 222 8.50 12.51 -23.10
CA GLY A 222 8.02 12.29 -24.46
C GLY A 222 6.78 11.39 -24.59
N LEU A 223 6.22 10.88 -23.48
CA LEU A 223 5.02 10.05 -23.54
C LEU A 223 3.71 10.86 -23.47
N GLU A 224 3.73 12.10 -22.98
CA GLU A 224 2.59 12.99 -23.03
C GLU A 224 2.67 13.88 -24.28
N PRO A 225 1.66 13.88 -25.19
CA PRO A 225 1.64 14.78 -26.32
C PRO A 225 1.50 16.24 -25.86
N SER A 226 2.21 17.15 -26.53
CA SER A 226 2.04 18.59 -26.25
C SER A 226 0.65 19.05 -26.72
N ASN A 227 -0.02 19.82 -25.88
CA ASN A 227 -1.43 20.23 -26.00
C ASN A 227 -1.79 21.08 -27.24
N LYS A 228 -0.89 21.24 -28.21
CA LYS A 228 -1.18 21.94 -29.50
C LYS A 228 -2.07 21.14 -30.46
N GLN A 229 -2.41 19.89 -30.14
CA GLN A 229 -3.19 19.00 -31.02
C GLN A 229 -4.41 18.33 -30.37
N LEU A 230 -4.70 18.61 -29.12
CA LEU A 230 -5.92 18.15 -28.46
C LEU A 230 -6.81 19.35 -28.17
N ASP A 231 -7.50 19.85 -29.20
CA ASP A 231 -8.82 20.45 -29.05
C ASP A 231 -9.76 19.34 -28.54
N LEU A 232 -9.64 19.02 -27.27
CA LEU A 232 -10.69 18.30 -26.58
C LEU A 232 -11.93 19.18 -26.67
N PRO A 233 -13.06 18.68 -27.18
CA PRO A 233 -14.28 19.46 -27.18
C PRO A 233 -14.49 19.98 -25.76
N ALA A 234 -14.75 21.27 -25.62
CA ALA A 234 -15.06 21.99 -24.38
C ALA A 234 -16.42 21.52 -23.79
N GLY A 235 -16.67 20.27 -23.81
CA GLY A 235 -17.77 19.48 -23.33
C GLY A 235 -17.26 18.21 -22.70
N GLY A 236 -16.15 18.31 -21.93
CA GLY A 236 -15.82 17.26 -20.99
C GLY A 236 -17.03 17.09 -20.12
N GLN A 237 -17.77 15.99 -20.30
CA GLN A 237 -18.71 15.53 -19.32
C GLN A 237 -17.99 15.68 -17.97
N ARG A 238 -18.34 16.76 -17.24
CA ARG A 238 -18.19 16.75 -15.80
C ARG A 238 -18.73 15.38 -15.43
N ARG A 239 -17.87 14.47 -15.01
CA ARG A 239 -18.33 13.32 -14.25
C ARG A 239 -19.03 13.94 -13.06
N GLU A 240 -20.34 14.14 -13.20
CA GLU A 240 -21.27 14.57 -12.14
C GLU A 240 -21.29 13.54 -10.99
N ASP A 241 -20.54 12.48 -11.11
CA ASP A 241 -20.39 11.40 -10.14
C ASP A 241 -19.32 11.68 -9.07
N SER A 242 -19.08 12.94 -8.68
CA SER A 242 -18.38 13.21 -7.43
C SER A 242 -19.33 12.98 -6.25
N ILE A 243 -19.69 11.71 -6.04
CA ILE A 243 -20.43 11.34 -4.84
C ILE A 243 -19.58 11.77 -3.65
N THR A 244 -20.14 12.64 -2.82
CA THR A 244 -19.48 13.12 -1.60
C THR A 244 -19.23 11.95 -0.64
N LEU A 245 -18.24 12.07 0.25
CA LEU A 245 -17.95 11.04 1.26
C LEU A 245 -19.20 10.68 2.09
N ALA A 246 -20.09 11.65 2.32
CA ALA A 246 -21.36 11.46 3.01
C ALA A 246 -22.35 10.60 2.21
N GLN A 247 -22.46 10.83 0.90
CA GLN A 247 -23.30 10.02 0.00
C GLN A 247 -22.73 8.59 -0.15
N ALA A 248 -21.41 8.47 -0.23
CA ALA A 248 -20.73 7.16 -0.23
C ALA A 248 -21.01 6.37 1.06
N TRP A 249 -20.97 7.05 2.20
CA TRP A 249 -21.32 6.43 3.49
C TRP A 249 -22.81 6.07 3.58
N ALA A 250 -23.70 6.92 3.11
CA ALA A 250 -25.13 6.64 3.03
C ALA A 250 -25.42 5.40 2.15
N LEU A 251 -24.68 5.25 1.04
CA LEU A 251 -24.79 4.08 0.17
C LEU A 251 -24.29 2.79 0.85
N VAL A 252 -23.16 2.85 1.55
CA VAL A 252 -22.61 1.72 2.32
C VAL A 252 -23.54 1.32 3.47
N SER A 253 -24.15 2.30 4.15
CA SER A 253 -25.07 2.05 5.26
C SER A 253 -26.48 1.66 4.83
N SER A 254 -26.85 1.79 3.55
CA SER A 254 -28.21 1.54 3.05
C SER A 254 -28.61 0.06 2.99
N SER A 255 -27.63 -0.85 2.93
CA SER A 255 -27.87 -2.30 2.86
C SER A 255 -26.99 -3.03 3.86
N ARG A 256 -27.61 -3.97 4.59
CA ARG A 256 -26.91 -4.86 5.52
C ARG A 256 -25.80 -5.67 4.82
N GLN A 257 -26.02 -6.10 3.60
CA GLN A 257 -25.04 -6.89 2.83
C GLN A 257 -23.84 -6.04 2.41
N VAL A 258 -24.06 -4.78 2.04
CA VAL A 258 -22.99 -3.81 1.74
C VAL A 258 -22.12 -3.62 2.98
N LEU A 259 -22.74 -3.44 4.14
CA LEU A 259 -22.03 -3.25 5.41
C LEU A 259 -21.22 -4.50 5.81
N VAL A 260 -21.77 -5.70 5.62
CA VAL A 260 -21.06 -6.97 5.88
C VAL A 260 -19.84 -7.10 4.96
N PHE A 261 -19.98 -6.79 3.67
CA PHE A 261 -18.87 -6.87 2.73
C PHE A 261 -17.82 -5.77 2.98
N PHE A 262 -18.24 -4.56 3.29
CA PHE A 262 -17.33 -3.48 3.71
C PHE A 262 -16.55 -3.88 4.96
N SER A 263 -17.22 -4.38 5.99
CA SER A 263 -16.57 -4.86 7.22
C SER A 263 -15.62 -6.03 6.94
N PHE A 264 -15.98 -6.93 6.03
CA PHE A 264 -15.09 -7.98 5.55
C PHE A 264 -13.82 -7.40 4.94
N LEU A 265 -13.92 -6.41 4.03
CA LEU A 265 -12.75 -5.80 3.41
C LEU A 265 -11.86 -5.07 4.41
N VAL A 266 -12.46 -4.40 5.39
CA VAL A 266 -11.71 -3.73 6.47
C VAL A 266 -10.92 -4.77 7.27
N LEU A 267 -11.57 -5.83 7.76
CA LEU A 267 -10.88 -6.88 8.54
C LEU A 267 -9.89 -7.67 7.68
N PHE A 268 -10.22 -7.93 6.41
CA PHE A 268 -9.33 -8.62 5.47
C PHE A 268 -8.04 -7.81 5.25
N THR A 269 -8.17 -6.51 5.00
CA THR A 269 -7.00 -5.64 4.81
C THR A 269 -6.22 -5.46 6.10
N LEU A 270 -6.91 -5.33 7.24
CA LEU A 270 -6.27 -5.25 8.54
C LEU A 270 -5.50 -6.54 8.87
N GLY A 271 -6.08 -7.72 8.61
CA GLY A 271 -5.43 -9.02 8.78
C GLY A 271 -4.34 -9.35 7.75
N LEU A 272 -4.08 -8.46 6.79
CA LEU A 272 -2.94 -8.57 5.86
C LEU A 272 -1.79 -7.61 6.23
N PHE A 273 -2.05 -6.56 7.00
CA PHE A 273 -1.10 -5.46 7.19
C PHE A 273 -0.87 -5.06 8.65
N LEU A 274 -1.45 -5.78 9.61
CA LEU A 274 -1.27 -5.46 11.04
C LEU A 274 0.17 -5.77 11.50
N GLN A 275 0.80 -6.80 10.97
CA GLN A 275 2.22 -7.12 11.22
C GLN A 275 3.21 -6.20 10.49
N ASP A 276 2.75 -5.44 9.48
CA ASP A 276 3.60 -4.62 8.63
C ASP A 276 4.61 -3.72 9.43
N PRO A 277 4.19 -2.99 10.49
CA PRO A 277 5.10 -2.16 11.25
C PRO A 277 6.08 -2.93 12.15
N ILE A 278 5.86 -4.21 12.40
CA ILE A 278 6.67 -5.00 13.35
C ILE A 278 7.48 -6.11 12.70
N LEU A 279 7.24 -6.41 11.42
CA LEU A 279 7.78 -7.60 10.74
C LEU A 279 9.31 -7.63 10.69
N GLU A 280 9.93 -6.52 10.27
CA GLU A 280 11.38 -6.45 10.20
C GLU A 280 12.03 -6.48 11.59
N SER A 281 11.39 -5.83 12.58
CA SER A 281 11.85 -5.89 13.96
C SER A 281 11.68 -7.29 14.57
N TYR A 282 10.57 -7.96 14.26
CA TYR A 282 10.38 -9.36 14.61
C TYR A 282 11.50 -10.25 14.05
N ALA A 283 11.86 -10.05 12.78
CA ALA A 283 12.95 -10.78 12.15
C ALA A 283 14.32 -10.43 12.74
N ALA A 284 14.53 -9.17 13.15
CA ALA A 284 15.75 -8.74 13.80
C ALA A 284 15.87 -9.27 15.22
N ASP A 285 14.86 -9.02 16.05
CA ASP A 285 14.94 -9.24 17.49
C ASP A 285 14.79 -10.72 17.86
N VAL A 286 13.92 -11.46 17.14
CA VAL A 286 13.64 -12.87 17.43
C VAL A 286 14.54 -13.82 16.63
N PHE A 287 14.80 -13.51 15.33
CA PHE A 287 15.59 -14.40 14.46
C PHE A 287 17.05 -13.95 14.30
N GLY A 288 17.44 -12.82 14.87
CA GLY A 288 18.81 -12.29 14.76
C GLY A 288 19.20 -11.89 13.34
N MET A 289 18.24 -11.51 12.50
CA MET A 289 18.53 -11.14 11.12
C MET A 289 19.18 -9.75 11.04
N PRO A 290 20.31 -9.59 10.32
CA PRO A 290 20.95 -8.29 10.14
C PRO A 290 20.09 -7.34 9.30
N ILE A 291 20.33 -6.01 9.42
CA ILE A 291 19.58 -4.94 8.71
C ILE A 291 19.51 -5.23 7.21
N ALA A 292 20.63 -5.62 6.62
CA ALA A 292 20.73 -5.92 5.20
C ALA A 292 19.81 -7.08 4.77
N ALA A 293 19.58 -8.06 5.64
CA ALA A 293 18.83 -9.27 5.31
C ALA A 293 17.33 -9.17 5.53
N THR A 294 16.85 -8.36 6.49
CA THR A 294 15.39 -8.26 6.79
C THR A 294 14.58 -7.74 5.62
N ALA A 295 15.12 -6.82 4.82
CA ALA A 295 14.47 -6.31 3.60
C ALA A 295 14.13 -7.42 2.58
N SER A 296 14.84 -8.56 2.61
CA SER A 296 14.56 -9.73 1.75
C SER A 296 13.18 -10.34 2.02
N LEU A 297 12.65 -10.22 3.24
CA LEU A 297 11.33 -10.73 3.60
C LEU A 297 10.21 -10.06 2.79
N ASN A 298 10.30 -8.75 2.57
CA ASN A 298 9.36 -8.02 1.71
C ASN A 298 9.44 -8.48 0.25
N ALA A 299 10.65 -8.76 -0.26
CA ALA A 299 10.83 -9.29 -1.61
C ALA A 299 10.23 -10.71 -1.74
N ILE A 300 10.45 -11.58 -0.76
CA ILE A 300 9.91 -12.94 -0.71
C ILE A 300 8.38 -12.89 -0.65
N TRP A 301 7.82 -12.04 0.23
CA TRP A 301 6.37 -11.82 0.32
C TRP A 301 5.80 -11.29 -1.00
N GLY A 302 6.46 -10.32 -1.63
CA GLY A 302 6.04 -9.75 -2.92
C GLY A 302 6.05 -10.79 -4.05
N MET A 303 7.07 -11.65 -4.13
CA MET A 303 7.11 -12.76 -5.11
C MET A 303 5.98 -13.77 -4.86
N GLY A 304 5.72 -14.11 -3.59
CA GLY A 304 4.59 -14.94 -3.21
C GLY A 304 3.27 -14.32 -3.66
N THR A 305 3.06 -13.03 -3.38
CA THR A 305 1.85 -12.28 -3.73
C THR A 305 1.61 -12.24 -5.24
N LEU A 306 2.65 -11.95 -6.02
CA LEU A 306 2.55 -11.97 -7.48
C LEU A 306 2.17 -13.36 -8.01
N THR A 307 2.82 -14.40 -7.50
CA THR A 307 2.51 -15.79 -7.85
C THR A 307 1.07 -16.14 -7.48
N GLY A 308 0.63 -15.77 -6.28
CA GLY A 308 -0.74 -15.98 -5.80
C GLY A 308 -1.80 -15.28 -6.64
N LEU A 309 -1.55 -14.01 -7.04
CA LEU A 309 -2.41 -13.25 -7.94
C LEU A 309 -2.57 -13.94 -9.29
N LEU A 310 -1.47 -14.39 -9.89
CA LEU A 310 -1.48 -15.08 -11.19
C LEU A 310 -2.20 -16.43 -11.10
N LEU A 311 -1.89 -17.25 -10.09
CA LEU A 311 -2.55 -18.53 -9.88
C LEU A 311 -4.05 -18.35 -9.64
N ALA A 312 -4.44 -17.38 -8.83
CA ALA A 312 -5.85 -17.09 -8.58
C ALA A 312 -6.58 -16.69 -9.87
N GLY A 313 -6.04 -15.72 -10.60
CA GLY A 313 -6.68 -15.18 -11.80
C GLY A 313 -6.77 -16.20 -12.94
N LEU A 314 -5.68 -16.95 -13.18
CA LEU A 314 -5.61 -17.85 -14.34
C LEU A 314 -6.20 -19.26 -14.08
N TRP A 315 -6.11 -19.76 -12.85
CA TRP A 315 -6.39 -21.17 -12.59
C TRP A 315 -7.43 -21.40 -11.50
N ILE A 316 -7.36 -20.70 -10.37
CA ILE A 316 -8.19 -21.04 -9.20
C ILE A 316 -9.60 -20.47 -9.36
N VAL A 317 -9.73 -19.16 -9.66
CA VAL A 317 -11.05 -18.51 -9.85
C VAL A 317 -11.87 -19.15 -10.98
N PRO A 318 -11.29 -19.46 -12.16
CA PRO A 318 -12.06 -20.14 -13.22
C PRO A 318 -12.60 -21.52 -12.84
N ARG A 319 -11.90 -22.25 -11.93
CA ARG A 319 -12.28 -23.61 -11.52
C ARG A 319 -13.19 -23.67 -10.30
N LEU A 320 -12.86 -22.90 -9.25
CA LEU A 320 -13.58 -22.93 -7.97
C LEU A 320 -14.68 -21.87 -7.86
N GLY A 321 -14.63 -20.86 -8.72
CA GLY A 321 -15.47 -19.67 -8.62
C GLY A 321 -14.97 -18.65 -7.59
N LYS A 322 -15.48 -17.44 -7.70
CA LYS A 322 -14.95 -16.24 -7.01
C LYS A 322 -15.06 -16.34 -5.48
N LEU A 323 -16.22 -16.72 -4.94
CA LEU A 323 -16.47 -16.77 -3.50
C LEU A 323 -15.69 -17.91 -2.82
N ALA A 324 -15.60 -19.08 -3.48
CA ALA A 324 -14.83 -20.21 -2.95
C ALA A 324 -13.33 -19.88 -2.91
N THR A 325 -12.82 -19.21 -3.96
CA THR A 325 -11.40 -18.76 -4.00
C THR A 325 -11.12 -17.70 -2.94
N ALA A 326 -12.05 -16.78 -2.69
CA ALA A 326 -11.90 -15.80 -1.62
C ALA A 326 -11.83 -16.48 -0.24
N ARG A 327 -12.68 -17.47 0.02
CA ARG A 327 -12.64 -18.28 1.26
C ARG A 327 -11.33 -19.06 1.39
N LEU A 328 -10.87 -19.68 0.30
CA LEU A 328 -9.57 -20.35 0.27
C LEU A 328 -8.43 -19.39 0.59
N GLY A 329 -8.41 -18.20 -0.02
CA GLY A 329 -7.43 -17.14 0.26
C GLY A 329 -7.42 -16.74 1.73
N CYS A 330 -8.58 -16.46 2.33
CA CYS A 330 -8.69 -16.14 3.75
C CYS A 330 -8.21 -17.29 4.66
N GLN A 331 -8.51 -18.55 4.32
CA GLN A 331 -8.05 -19.72 5.08
C GLN A 331 -6.53 -19.87 5.00
N LEU A 332 -5.94 -19.71 3.82
CA LEU A 332 -4.50 -19.77 3.63
C LEU A 332 -3.78 -18.63 4.35
N ILE A 333 -4.34 -17.41 4.35
CA ILE A 333 -3.83 -16.26 5.14
C ILE A 333 -3.84 -16.63 6.63
N LEU A 334 -4.96 -17.13 7.14
CA LEU A 334 -5.08 -17.52 8.54
C LEU A 334 -4.03 -18.56 8.94
N VAL A 335 -3.88 -19.62 8.13
CA VAL A 335 -2.86 -20.66 8.37
C VAL A 335 -1.45 -20.08 8.33
N SER A 336 -1.15 -19.23 7.35
CA SER A 336 0.18 -18.61 7.23
C SER A 336 0.50 -17.69 8.41
N LEU A 337 -0.47 -16.94 8.93
CA LEU A 337 -0.30 -16.11 10.13
C LEU A 337 -0.07 -16.94 11.39
N VAL A 338 -0.79 -18.06 11.54
CA VAL A 338 -0.52 -19.01 12.63
C VAL A 338 0.89 -19.59 12.51
N CYS A 339 1.32 -19.98 11.29
CA CYS A 339 2.69 -20.44 11.06
C CYS A 339 3.72 -19.33 11.36
N LEU A 340 3.41 -18.08 11.03
CA LEU A 340 4.28 -16.92 11.31
C LEU A 340 4.44 -16.73 12.83
N ALA A 341 3.36 -16.82 13.59
CA ALA A 341 3.40 -16.76 15.04
C ALA A 341 4.20 -17.95 15.62
N LEU A 342 3.96 -19.17 15.17
CA LEU A 342 4.66 -20.36 15.67
C LEU A 342 6.14 -20.40 15.30
N ALA A 343 6.55 -19.80 14.19
CA ALA A 343 7.95 -19.76 13.73
C ALA A 343 8.89 -19.08 14.74
N GLY A 344 8.37 -18.17 15.57
CA GLY A 344 9.16 -17.50 16.63
C GLY A 344 9.44 -18.37 17.86
N LEU A 345 8.78 -19.52 18.03
CA LEU A 345 9.07 -20.46 19.11
C LEU A 345 10.41 -21.18 18.92
N GLU A 346 10.74 -21.53 17.67
CA GLU A 346 12.04 -22.04 17.26
C GLU A 346 12.58 -21.16 16.12
N PRO A 347 13.26 -20.04 16.41
CA PRO A 347 13.61 -19.05 15.42
C PRO A 347 14.66 -19.58 14.44
N ARG A 348 14.23 -19.92 13.23
CA ARG A 348 15.06 -20.36 12.10
C ARG A 348 14.75 -19.51 10.88
N VAL A 349 15.73 -18.74 10.40
CA VAL A 349 15.57 -17.85 9.25
C VAL A 349 14.96 -18.54 8.02
N PRO A 350 15.37 -19.75 7.60
CA PRO A 350 14.74 -20.42 6.46
C PRO A 350 13.25 -20.70 6.65
N VAL A 351 12.83 -21.03 7.89
CA VAL A 351 11.41 -21.27 8.21
C VAL A 351 10.63 -19.96 8.04
N LEU A 352 11.14 -18.85 8.58
CA LEU A 352 10.52 -17.53 8.40
C LEU A 352 10.37 -17.17 6.92
N GLN A 353 11.41 -17.37 6.11
CA GLN A 353 11.38 -17.09 4.67
C GLN A 353 10.32 -17.92 3.93
N VAL A 354 10.20 -19.21 4.23
CA VAL A 354 9.17 -20.08 3.65
C VAL A 354 7.77 -19.63 4.07
N VAL A 355 7.58 -19.31 5.36
CA VAL A 355 6.30 -18.80 5.87
C VAL A 355 5.93 -17.49 5.21
N MET A 356 6.88 -16.57 5.01
CA MET A 356 6.65 -15.30 4.30
C MET A 356 6.27 -15.52 2.84
N LEU A 357 6.87 -16.49 2.15
CA LEU A 357 6.49 -16.85 0.79
C LEU A 357 5.05 -17.40 0.74
N LEU A 358 4.69 -18.29 1.65
CA LEU A 358 3.32 -18.83 1.76
C LEU A 358 2.30 -17.78 2.13
N PHE A 359 2.65 -16.88 3.04
CA PHE A 359 1.79 -15.73 3.40
C PHE A 359 1.58 -14.80 2.20
N GLY A 360 2.65 -14.49 1.44
CA GLY A 360 2.52 -13.73 0.21
C GLY A 360 1.62 -14.42 -0.81
N LEU A 361 1.80 -15.72 -1.05
CA LEU A 361 0.97 -16.54 -1.95
C LEU A 361 -0.51 -16.46 -1.53
N ALA A 362 -0.79 -16.66 -0.25
CA ALA A 362 -2.13 -16.58 0.32
C ALA A 362 -2.74 -15.17 0.15
N ALA A 363 -1.95 -14.13 0.43
CA ALA A 363 -2.33 -12.73 0.24
C ALA A 363 -2.69 -12.43 -1.23
N GLY A 364 -1.91 -12.93 -2.19
CA GLY A 364 -2.18 -12.79 -3.62
C GLY A 364 -3.50 -13.46 -4.04
N ILE A 365 -3.74 -14.69 -3.59
CA ILE A 365 -5.00 -15.42 -3.86
C ILE A 365 -6.19 -14.67 -3.26
N GLY A 366 -6.08 -14.23 -2.01
CA GLY A 366 -7.14 -13.52 -1.31
C GLY A 366 -7.44 -12.16 -1.94
N THR A 367 -6.40 -11.37 -2.25
CA THR A 367 -6.54 -10.04 -2.85
C THR A 367 -7.16 -10.09 -4.25
N ASN A 368 -6.73 -11.01 -5.12
CA ASN A 368 -7.34 -11.19 -6.43
C ASN A 368 -8.83 -11.48 -6.29
N SER A 369 -9.18 -12.41 -5.43
CA SER A 369 -10.58 -12.83 -5.25
C SER A 369 -11.43 -11.72 -4.62
N ALA A 370 -10.90 -10.97 -3.65
CA ALA A 370 -11.57 -9.83 -3.06
C ALA A 370 -11.81 -8.72 -4.10
N LEU A 371 -10.84 -8.45 -4.98
CA LEU A 371 -10.98 -7.50 -6.08
C LEU A 371 -12.06 -7.93 -7.07
N VAL A 372 -12.08 -9.20 -7.48
CA VAL A 372 -13.09 -9.73 -8.39
C VAL A 372 -14.48 -9.70 -7.77
N LEU A 373 -14.62 -10.04 -6.48
CA LEU A 373 -15.88 -9.90 -5.75
C LEU A 373 -16.31 -8.43 -5.65
N MET A 374 -15.40 -7.52 -5.40
CA MET A 374 -15.67 -6.09 -5.37
C MET A 374 -16.26 -5.61 -6.71
N LEU A 375 -15.66 -6.01 -7.83
CA LEU A 375 -16.16 -5.65 -9.16
C LEU A 375 -17.56 -6.22 -9.43
N ASP A 376 -17.84 -7.45 -8.98
CA ASP A 376 -19.18 -8.06 -9.11
C ASP A 376 -20.26 -7.41 -8.24
N LEU A 377 -19.83 -6.78 -7.16
CA LEU A 377 -20.67 -6.05 -6.20
C LEU A 377 -20.78 -4.56 -6.54
N THR A 378 -20.18 -4.14 -7.65
CA THR A 378 -20.21 -2.77 -8.14
C THR A 378 -21.33 -2.64 -9.17
N LEU A 379 -22.22 -1.66 -8.97
CA LEU A 379 -23.21 -1.32 -9.97
C LEU A 379 -22.55 -0.48 -11.08
N PRO A 380 -22.82 -0.77 -12.37
CA PRO A 380 -22.25 -0.02 -13.49
C PRO A 380 -22.51 1.50 -13.37
N GLU A 381 -23.72 1.87 -12.89
CA GLU A 381 -24.18 3.25 -12.75
C GLU A 381 -23.44 4.03 -11.63
N ALA A 382 -22.88 3.32 -10.65
CA ALA A 382 -22.18 3.90 -9.50
C ALA A 382 -20.76 3.32 -9.32
N ALA A 383 -20.16 2.80 -10.38
CA ALA A 383 -18.88 2.09 -10.32
C ALA A 383 -17.76 2.92 -9.69
N GLY A 384 -17.65 4.20 -10.06
CA GLY A 384 -16.64 5.10 -9.51
C GLY A 384 -16.76 5.27 -8.00
N THR A 385 -17.98 5.41 -7.50
CA THR A 385 -18.27 5.54 -6.05
C THR A 385 -17.88 4.28 -5.29
N PHE A 386 -18.30 3.11 -5.76
CA PHE A 386 -17.96 1.86 -5.10
C PHE A 386 -16.44 1.65 -5.03
N VAL A 387 -15.74 1.85 -6.16
CA VAL A 387 -14.27 1.75 -6.21
C VAL A 387 -13.60 2.76 -5.26
N GLY A 388 -14.14 3.98 -5.19
CA GLY A 388 -13.66 5.01 -4.26
C GLY A 388 -13.83 4.63 -2.79
N VAL A 389 -15.00 4.12 -2.41
CA VAL A 389 -15.30 3.65 -1.04
C VAL A 389 -14.40 2.47 -0.65
N TRP A 390 -14.21 1.52 -1.57
CA TRP A 390 -13.31 0.39 -1.37
C TRP A 390 -11.86 0.82 -1.19
N GLY A 391 -11.39 1.74 -2.02
CA GLY A 391 -10.05 2.31 -1.90
C GLY A 391 -9.84 3.03 -0.57
N LEU A 392 -10.84 3.79 -0.12
CA LEU A 392 -10.82 4.45 1.17
C LEU A 392 -10.80 3.43 2.32
N ALA A 393 -11.63 2.39 2.26
CA ALA A 393 -11.64 1.32 3.27
C ALA A 393 -10.27 0.65 3.41
N GLN A 394 -9.63 0.33 2.28
CA GLN A 394 -8.29 -0.27 2.28
C GLN A 394 -7.24 0.69 2.85
N ALA A 395 -7.25 1.96 2.47
CA ALA A 395 -6.29 2.95 2.98
C ALA A 395 -6.42 3.15 4.49
N LEU A 396 -7.66 3.33 4.99
CA LEU A 396 -7.93 3.44 6.42
C LEU A 396 -7.56 2.17 7.19
N SER A 397 -7.83 0.99 6.63
CA SER A 397 -7.46 -0.29 7.26
C SER A 397 -5.95 -0.47 7.36
N ARG A 398 -5.19 -0.06 6.33
CA ARG A 398 -3.72 -0.07 6.38
C ARG A 398 -3.19 0.92 7.42
N ALA A 399 -3.76 2.13 7.49
CA ALA A 399 -3.40 3.12 8.49
C ALA A 399 -3.65 2.59 9.91
N LEU A 400 -4.85 2.02 10.13
CA LEU A 400 -5.20 1.39 11.41
C LEU A 400 -4.31 0.19 11.72
N GLY A 401 -3.97 -0.63 10.72
CA GLY A 401 -3.05 -1.76 10.88
C GLY A 401 -1.69 -1.32 11.40
N LYS A 402 -1.10 -0.29 10.79
CA LYS A 402 0.18 0.27 11.23
C LYS A 402 0.11 0.83 12.65
N LEU A 403 -0.93 1.60 12.96
CA LEU A 403 -1.14 2.18 14.29
C LEU A 403 -1.36 1.11 15.35
N LEU A 404 -2.25 0.15 15.08
CA LEU A 404 -2.58 -0.93 16.02
C LEU A 404 -1.42 -1.91 16.18
N GLY A 405 -0.70 -2.25 15.11
CA GLY A 405 0.45 -3.15 15.18
C GLY A 405 1.55 -2.62 16.10
N GLY A 406 1.92 -1.36 15.93
CA GLY A 406 2.88 -0.68 16.83
C GLY A 406 2.35 -0.52 18.27
N GLY A 407 1.09 -0.07 18.41
CA GLY A 407 0.48 0.14 19.73
C GLY A 407 0.29 -1.17 20.51
N LEU A 408 -0.07 -2.27 19.83
CA LEU A 408 -0.16 -3.59 20.48
C LEU A 408 1.20 -4.11 20.91
N LEU A 409 2.27 -3.81 20.16
CA LEU A 409 3.63 -4.16 20.55
C LEU A 409 4.03 -3.45 21.86
N ASP A 410 3.76 -2.15 21.97
CA ASP A 410 4.02 -1.38 23.19
C ASP A 410 3.16 -1.87 24.36
N LEU A 411 1.87 -2.15 24.11
CA LEU A 411 0.98 -2.73 25.11
C LEU A 411 1.53 -4.08 25.62
N ALA A 412 1.99 -4.94 24.71
CA ALA A 412 2.54 -6.24 25.10
C ALA A 412 3.83 -6.11 25.93
N ARG A 413 4.72 -5.16 25.57
CA ARG A 413 5.91 -4.83 26.37
C ARG A 413 5.52 -4.32 27.76
N SER A 414 4.53 -3.43 27.84
CA SER A 414 4.02 -2.90 29.12
C SER A 414 3.38 -3.99 29.98
N LEU A 415 2.61 -4.90 29.38
CA LEU A 415 2.02 -6.06 30.10
C LEU A 415 3.11 -7.00 30.62
N GLN A 416 4.16 -7.25 29.83
CA GLN A 416 5.28 -8.09 30.28
C GLN A 416 5.96 -7.50 31.52
N GLN A 417 6.13 -6.17 31.57
CA GLN A 417 6.71 -5.48 32.71
C GLN A 417 5.75 -5.47 33.92
N ALA A 418 4.48 -5.13 33.69
CA ALA A 418 3.49 -4.97 34.78
C ALA A 418 3.17 -6.30 35.50
N PHE A 419 3.21 -7.42 34.79
CA PHE A 419 2.95 -8.75 35.34
C PHE A 419 4.25 -9.51 35.71
N GLU A 420 5.41 -8.85 35.68
CA GLU A 420 6.72 -9.43 35.98
C GLU A 420 6.98 -10.77 35.25
N LEU A 421 6.45 -10.87 34.00
CA LEU A 421 6.62 -12.07 33.20
C LEU A 421 8.12 -12.26 32.87
N ALA A 422 8.53 -13.51 32.74
CA ALA A 422 9.90 -13.81 32.35
C ALA A 422 10.30 -13.02 31.10
N PRO A 423 11.48 -12.37 31.06
CA PRO A 423 11.93 -11.57 29.93
C PRO A 423 11.92 -12.44 28.65
N SER A 424 11.04 -12.10 27.72
CA SER A 424 10.92 -12.81 26.46
C SER A 424 10.85 -11.78 25.33
N VAL A 425 11.82 -11.83 24.42
CA VAL A 425 11.82 -11.00 23.21
C VAL A 425 10.67 -11.38 22.27
N TYR A 426 10.27 -12.66 22.27
CA TYR A 426 9.23 -13.19 21.41
C TYR A 426 7.81 -12.79 21.86
N PHE A 427 7.54 -12.73 23.17
CA PHE A 427 6.19 -12.53 23.71
C PHE A 427 5.44 -11.30 23.15
N PRO A 428 6.06 -10.10 23.06
CA PRO A 428 5.39 -8.94 22.48
C PRO A 428 4.94 -9.14 21.03
N TYR A 429 5.79 -9.77 20.23
CA TYR A 429 5.47 -10.08 18.83
C TYR A 429 4.39 -11.15 18.71
N ALA A 430 4.44 -12.18 19.55
CA ALA A 430 3.44 -13.24 19.57
C ALA A 430 2.04 -12.71 19.90
N LEU A 431 1.94 -11.71 20.78
CA LEU A 431 0.66 -11.06 21.11
C LEU A 431 0.09 -10.35 19.88
N VAL A 432 0.88 -9.54 19.19
CA VAL A 432 0.45 -8.82 17.99
C VAL A 432 -0.01 -9.80 16.90
N LEU A 433 0.80 -10.84 16.62
CA LEU A 433 0.47 -11.87 15.63
C LEU A 433 -0.78 -12.67 16.01
N SER A 434 -1.00 -12.92 17.30
CA SER A 434 -2.22 -13.59 17.80
C SER A 434 -3.47 -12.75 17.57
N VAL A 435 -3.38 -11.43 17.80
CA VAL A 435 -4.48 -10.50 17.48
C VAL A 435 -4.77 -10.48 16.00
N GLU A 436 -3.71 -10.49 15.16
CA GLU A 436 -3.86 -10.52 13.71
C GLU A 436 -4.55 -11.82 13.22
N VAL A 437 -4.19 -12.97 13.80
CA VAL A 437 -4.88 -14.26 13.55
C VAL A 437 -6.38 -14.13 13.86
N LEU A 438 -6.75 -13.50 14.99
CA LEU A 438 -8.15 -13.28 15.36
C LEU A 438 -8.86 -12.35 14.36
N VAL A 439 -8.22 -11.30 13.91
CA VAL A 439 -8.73 -10.38 12.87
C VAL A 439 -8.96 -11.12 11.56
N ALA A 440 -7.99 -11.91 11.10
CA ALA A 440 -8.10 -12.72 9.89
C ALA A 440 -9.21 -13.78 10.01
N PHE A 441 -9.37 -14.40 11.18
CA PHE A 441 -10.49 -15.29 11.45
C PHE A 441 -11.84 -14.55 11.38
N GLY A 442 -11.93 -13.35 11.96
CA GLY A 442 -13.10 -12.48 11.86
C GLY A 442 -13.47 -12.15 10.39
N ALA A 443 -12.47 -11.84 9.56
CA ALA A 443 -12.66 -11.64 8.13
C ALA A 443 -13.25 -12.88 7.44
N LEU A 444 -12.73 -14.08 7.74
CA LEU A 444 -13.25 -15.34 7.21
C LEU A 444 -14.71 -15.59 7.64
N VAL A 445 -15.06 -15.29 8.89
CA VAL A 445 -16.44 -15.41 9.41
C VAL A 445 -17.38 -14.45 8.68
N LEU A 446 -16.97 -13.18 8.47
CA LEU A 446 -17.77 -12.21 7.72
C LEU A 446 -17.95 -12.62 6.27
N LEU A 447 -16.91 -13.12 5.62
CA LEU A 447 -16.99 -13.61 4.23
C LEU A 447 -18.01 -14.75 4.07
N ARG A 448 -18.18 -15.61 5.09
CA ARG A 448 -19.21 -16.66 5.07
C ARG A 448 -20.64 -16.11 5.11
N ARG A 449 -20.83 -14.89 5.63
CA ARG A 449 -22.15 -14.22 5.73
C ARG A 449 -22.47 -13.38 4.49
N VAL A 450 -21.54 -13.21 3.55
CA VAL A 450 -21.76 -12.47 2.32
C VAL A 450 -22.67 -13.29 1.38
N ASN A 451 -23.81 -12.71 1.02
CA ASN A 451 -24.77 -13.26 0.07
C ASN A 451 -24.88 -12.34 -1.16
N LEU A 452 -24.28 -12.76 -2.28
CA LEU A 452 -24.21 -11.98 -3.51
C LEU A 452 -25.57 -11.70 -4.15
N ARG A 453 -26.54 -12.63 -4.01
CA ARG A 453 -27.89 -12.44 -4.56
C ARG A 453 -28.64 -11.34 -3.79
N GLN A 454 -28.64 -11.43 -2.48
CA GLN A 454 -29.29 -10.45 -1.62
C GLN A 454 -28.63 -9.06 -1.76
N PHE A 455 -27.30 -9.00 -1.95
CA PHE A 455 -26.59 -7.76 -2.22
C PHE A 455 -27.12 -7.06 -3.48
N ARG A 456 -27.22 -7.79 -4.60
CA ARG A 456 -27.73 -7.22 -5.88
C ARG A 456 -29.17 -6.73 -5.76
N GLU A 457 -30.04 -7.45 -5.03
CA GLU A 457 -31.42 -7.05 -4.80
C GLU A 457 -31.52 -5.79 -3.94
N ASP A 458 -30.80 -5.74 -2.83
CA ASP A 458 -30.81 -4.61 -1.89
C ASP A 458 -30.23 -3.34 -2.54
N THR A 459 -29.12 -3.47 -3.26
CA THR A 459 -28.42 -2.34 -3.86
C THR A 459 -29.21 -1.78 -5.06
N GLY A 460 -29.83 -2.64 -5.87
CA GLY A 460 -30.74 -2.21 -6.94
C GLY A 460 -31.95 -1.41 -6.44
N ARG A 461 -32.52 -1.81 -5.30
CA ARG A 461 -33.63 -1.08 -4.66
C ARG A 461 -33.18 0.26 -4.06
N SER A 462 -31.97 0.32 -3.49
CA SER A 462 -31.44 1.56 -2.89
C SER A 462 -31.09 2.58 -3.96
N LEU A 463 -30.50 2.17 -5.08
CA LEU A 463 -30.18 3.05 -6.18
C LEU A 463 -31.44 3.67 -6.81
N SER A 464 -32.50 2.87 -7.00
CA SER A 464 -33.78 3.37 -7.51
C SER A 464 -34.42 4.39 -6.57
N LYS A 465 -34.24 4.29 -5.26
CA LYS A 465 -34.71 5.26 -4.27
C LYS A 465 -33.90 6.55 -4.31
N VAL A 466 -32.58 6.49 -4.44
CA VAL A 466 -31.71 7.67 -4.53
C VAL A 466 -31.99 8.42 -5.83
N LEU A 467 -32.08 7.74 -6.96
CA LEU A 467 -32.46 8.35 -8.24
C LEU A 467 -33.86 8.95 -8.22
N ALA A 468 -34.81 8.33 -7.52
CA ALA A 468 -36.17 8.89 -7.38
C ALA A 468 -36.22 10.14 -6.50
N LEU A 469 -35.28 10.31 -5.56
CA LEU A 469 -35.13 11.50 -4.72
C LEU A 469 -34.42 12.67 -5.43
N GLU A 470 -33.63 12.40 -6.46
CA GLU A 470 -32.96 13.42 -7.29
C GLU A 470 -33.86 13.89 -8.47
N LEU A 471 -34.88 13.13 -8.82
CA LEU A 471 -35.83 13.43 -9.90
C LEU A 471 -37.16 14.04 -9.40
N GLY A 472 -37.38 14.18 -8.13
CA GLY A 472 -38.54 14.78 -7.48
C GLY A 472 -38.17 16.02 -6.72
#